data_fd590eac78108bd84eb61a2b45132956
#
_entry.id   fd590eac78108bd84eb61a2b45132956
#
_cell.length_a   1.000
_cell.length_b   1.000
_cell.length_c   1.000
_cell.angle_alpha   90.00
_cell.angle_beta   90.00
_cell.angle_gamma   90.00
#
_symmetry.space_group_name_H-M   'P 1'
#
loop_
_entity.id
_entity.type
_entity.pdbx_description
1 polymer ?
#
loop_
_entity_poly.entity_id
_entity_poly.type
_entity_poly.pdbx_seq_one_letter_code
_entity_poly.pdbx_strand_id
1 'polypeptide(L)'
;MRRNKGKDEQEQHVNDTLIASGFQKVASRPVLTLNKAPGPGTFCRESLLGERKADFILGLWDGRVAAIECKVSNSSTNSVKRLNNDAAVKAEVWFRDFGTRQIVPVALLSGVYKIHNLESAQNRGLAIVWAHDLNELVQWIRQTKT
;
A
#
# COMPACT_ATOMS: atom_id res chain seq x y z
N MET A 1 0.20 -22.60 7.02
CA MET A 1 1.28 -21.61 7.01
C MET A 1 1.06 -20.58 8.09
N ARG A 2 2.09 -20.27 8.81
CA ARG A 2 2.00 -19.37 9.94
C ARG A 2 2.16 -17.92 9.49
N ARG A 3 1.20 -17.07 9.79
CA ARG A 3 1.31 -15.65 9.47
C ARG A 3 2.28 -14.94 10.41
N ASN A 4 2.89 -13.88 9.91
CA ASN A 4 3.76 -13.02 10.70
C ASN A 4 2.89 -12.15 11.62
N LYS A 5 3.03 -12.33 12.94
CA LYS A 5 2.25 -11.60 13.93
C LYS A 5 2.44 -10.08 13.80
N GLY A 6 3.68 -9.63 13.57
CA GLY A 6 3.97 -8.20 13.42
C GLY A 6 3.26 -7.62 12.21
N LYS A 7 3.18 -8.37 11.11
CA LYS A 7 2.46 -7.94 9.91
C LYS A 7 0.96 -7.87 10.18
N ASP A 8 0.40 -8.86 10.88
CA ASP A 8 -1.02 -8.86 11.22
C ASP A 8 -1.39 -7.66 12.09
N GLU A 9 -0.56 -7.34 13.07
CA GLU A 9 -0.77 -6.17 13.93
C GLU A 9 -0.66 -4.86 13.13
N GLN A 10 0.31 -4.78 12.22
CA GLN A 10 0.49 -3.63 11.35
C GLN A 10 -0.74 -3.42 10.46
N GLU A 11 -1.22 -4.49 9.83
CA GLU A 11 -2.40 -4.43 8.95
C GLU A 11 -3.65 -4.05 9.73
N GLN A 12 -3.82 -4.58 10.94
CA GLN A 12 -4.96 -4.22 11.77
C GLN A 12 -4.94 -2.75 12.14
N HIS A 13 -3.75 -2.21 12.47
CA HIS A 13 -3.59 -0.79 12.79
C HIS A 13 -3.93 0.09 11.58
N VAL A 14 -3.50 -0.28 10.39
CA VAL A 14 -3.85 0.43 9.15
C VAL A 14 -5.38 0.41 8.94
N ASN A 15 -5.98 -0.76 9.08
CA ASN A 15 -7.42 -0.92 8.93
C ASN A 15 -8.19 0.02 9.87
N ASP A 16 -7.81 0.03 11.15
CA ASP A 16 -8.49 0.83 12.15
C ASP A 16 -8.27 2.33 11.92
N THR A 17 -7.07 2.70 11.46
CA THR A 17 -6.74 4.09 11.15
C THR A 17 -7.55 4.60 9.97
N LEU A 18 -7.73 3.79 8.93
CA LEU A 18 -8.54 4.17 7.77
C LEU A 18 -10.00 4.37 8.17
N ILE A 19 -10.55 3.46 8.96
CA ILE A 19 -11.93 3.59 9.43
C ILE A 19 -12.09 4.84 10.28
N ALA A 20 -11.16 5.08 11.20
CA ALA A 20 -11.19 6.28 12.06
C ALA A 20 -11.08 7.58 11.25
N SER A 21 -10.41 7.53 10.08
CA SER A 21 -10.26 8.70 9.21
C SER A 21 -11.46 8.93 8.28
N GLY A 22 -12.49 8.09 8.36
CA GLY A 22 -13.71 8.25 7.58
C GLY A 22 -13.82 7.34 6.37
N PHE A 23 -12.86 6.44 6.15
CA PHE A 23 -12.96 5.46 5.06
C PHE A 23 -13.91 4.33 5.44
N GLN A 24 -14.66 3.87 4.45
CA GLN A 24 -15.57 2.75 4.61
C GLN A 24 -14.97 1.49 4.00
N LYS A 25 -14.93 0.42 4.79
CA LYS A 25 -14.42 -0.86 4.31
C LYS A 25 -15.50 -1.54 3.46
N VAL A 26 -15.10 -2.02 2.27
CA VAL A 26 -15.98 -2.76 1.38
C VAL A 26 -15.45 -4.19 1.18
N ALA A 27 -16.27 -5.07 0.62
CA ALA A 27 -15.90 -6.45 0.40
C ALA A 27 -14.73 -6.56 -0.58
N SER A 28 -13.81 -7.49 -0.30
CA SER A 28 -12.67 -7.77 -1.16
C SER A 28 -13.14 -8.49 -2.42
N ARG A 29 -12.65 -8.03 -3.56
CA ARG A 29 -12.92 -8.67 -4.85
C ARG A 29 -11.80 -8.32 -5.83
N PRO A 30 -11.53 -9.18 -6.84
CA PRO A 30 -10.48 -8.88 -7.81
C PRO A 30 -10.77 -7.59 -8.57
N VAL A 31 -9.74 -6.76 -8.70
CA VAL A 31 -9.80 -5.50 -9.45
C VAL A 31 -9.00 -5.68 -10.74
N LEU A 32 -9.67 -6.05 -11.81
CA LEU A 32 -9.03 -6.31 -13.10
C LEU A 32 -8.84 -5.02 -13.91
N THR A 33 -9.71 -4.05 -13.68
CA THR A 33 -9.62 -2.71 -14.29
C THR A 33 -9.90 -1.67 -13.21
N LEU A 34 -9.37 -0.46 -13.36
CA LEU A 34 -9.49 0.56 -12.31
C LEU A 34 -10.93 1.01 -12.04
N ASN A 35 -11.83 0.89 -12.99
CA ASN A 35 -13.22 1.22 -12.76
C ASN A 35 -13.94 0.21 -11.84
N LYS A 36 -13.31 -0.93 -11.55
CA LYS A 36 -13.80 -1.92 -10.58
C LYS A 36 -13.19 -1.75 -9.20
N ALA A 37 -12.26 -0.80 -9.04
CA ALA A 37 -11.63 -0.53 -7.75
C ALA A 37 -12.63 0.09 -6.77
N PRO A 38 -12.32 0.03 -5.46
CA PRO A 38 -13.13 0.74 -4.47
C PRO A 38 -13.28 2.22 -4.85
N GLY A 39 -14.49 2.75 -4.70
CA GLY A 39 -14.75 4.15 -4.98
C GLY A 39 -14.10 5.09 -3.98
N PRO A 40 -14.13 6.42 -4.25
CA PRO A 40 -13.51 7.40 -3.34
C PRO A 40 -14.03 7.27 -1.91
N GLY A 41 -13.09 7.24 -0.96
CA GLY A 41 -13.42 7.11 0.46
C GLY A 41 -13.73 5.69 0.91
N THR A 42 -13.50 4.69 0.08
CA THR A 42 -13.68 3.28 0.44
C THR A 42 -12.40 2.49 0.23
N PHE A 43 -12.29 1.35 0.89
CA PHE A 43 -11.13 0.48 0.74
C PHE A 43 -11.53 -0.99 0.90
N CYS A 44 -10.73 -1.87 0.31
CA CYS A 44 -10.83 -3.30 0.56
C CYS A 44 -9.45 -3.85 0.90
N ARG A 45 -9.43 -5.07 1.44
CA ARG A 45 -8.20 -5.74 1.89
C ARG A 45 -7.92 -6.98 1.08
N GLU A 46 -6.63 -7.30 0.94
CA GLU A 46 -6.14 -8.57 0.39
C GLU A 46 -6.83 -8.96 -0.91
N SER A 47 -6.77 -8.06 -1.88
CA SER A 47 -7.42 -8.27 -3.18
C SER A 47 -6.42 -8.18 -4.31
N LEU A 48 -6.68 -8.92 -5.40
CA LEU A 48 -5.93 -8.78 -6.63
C LEU A 48 -6.18 -7.39 -7.23
N LEU A 49 -5.08 -6.73 -7.61
CA LEU A 49 -5.11 -5.52 -8.41
C LEU A 49 -4.34 -5.85 -9.69
N GLY A 50 -5.07 -6.11 -10.76
CA GLY A 50 -4.48 -6.70 -11.95
C GLY A 50 -3.95 -8.10 -11.63
N GLU A 51 -2.66 -8.32 -11.88
CA GLU A 51 -2.00 -9.62 -11.68
C GLU A 51 -1.40 -9.79 -10.28
N ARG A 52 -1.32 -8.72 -9.48
CA ARG A 52 -0.64 -8.75 -8.19
C ARG A 52 -1.58 -8.39 -7.06
N LYS A 53 -1.47 -9.13 -5.97
CA LYS A 53 -2.29 -8.90 -4.78
C LYS A 53 -1.75 -7.70 -3.98
N ALA A 54 -2.66 -6.83 -3.55
CA ALA A 54 -2.34 -5.73 -2.64
C ALA A 54 -2.92 -6.02 -1.26
N ASP A 55 -2.21 -5.61 -0.21
CA ASP A 55 -2.73 -5.76 1.16
C ASP A 55 -3.91 -4.83 1.41
N PHE A 56 -3.89 -3.63 0.83
CA PHE A 56 -5.02 -2.69 0.85
C PHE A 56 -5.16 -2.03 -0.51
N ILE A 57 -6.40 -1.86 -0.96
CA ILE A 57 -6.71 -1.06 -2.15
C ILE A 57 -7.66 0.05 -1.70
N LEU A 58 -7.25 1.30 -1.91
CA LEU A 58 -7.99 2.48 -1.49
C LEU A 58 -8.46 3.29 -2.69
N GLY A 59 -9.71 3.73 -2.66
CA GLY A 59 -10.18 4.79 -3.55
C GLY A 59 -9.86 6.14 -2.93
N LEU A 60 -8.95 6.89 -3.55
CA LEU A 60 -8.61 8.23 -3.08
C LEU A 60 -9.71 9.21 -3.46
N TRP A 61 -9.79 10.33 -2.73
CA TRP A 61 -10.85 11.31 -2.93
C TRP A 61 -10.83 11.95 -4.32
N ASP A 62 -9.66 12.01 -4.96
CA ASP A 62 -9.49 12.56 -6.32
C ASP A 62 -9.73 11.53 -7.42
N GLY A 63 -10.12 10.32 -7.09
CA GLY A 63 -10.41 9.26 -8.06
C GLY A 63 -9.25 8.34 -8.38
N ARG A 64 -8.05 8.64 -7.88
CA ARG A 64 -6.92 7.72 -8.03
C ARG A 64 -7.08 6.53 -7.10
N VAL A 65 -6.29 5.49 -7.34
CA VAL A 65 -6.31 4.26 -6.54
C VAL A 65 -4.96 4.09 -5.87
N ALA A 66 -4.95 3.93 -4.56
CA ALA A 66 -3.74 3.61 -3.82
C ALA A 66 -3.69 2.12 -3.51
N ALA A 67 -2.54 1.50 -3.78
CA ALA A 67 -2.29 0.10 -3.47
C ALA A 67 -1.22 0.05 -2.38
N ILE A 68 -1.59 -0.43 -1.20
CA ILE A 68 -0.68 -0.45 -0.04
C ILE A 68 -0.18 -1.87 0.20
N GLU A 69 1.15 -2.00 0.32
CA GLU A 69 1.82 -3.21 0.76
C GLU A 69 2.38 -2.99 2.15
N CYS A 70 2.01 -3.85 3.08
CA CYS A 70 2.49 -3.81 4.47
C CYS A 70 3.70 -4.72 4.61
N LYS A 71 4.82 -4.18 5.05
CA LYS A 71 6.07 -4.94 5.20
C LYS A 71 6.67 -4.73 6.57
N VAL A 72 7.05 -5.83 7.21
CA VAL A 72 7.76 -5.85 8.49
C VAL A 72 9.09 -6.55 8.26
N SER A 73 10.19 -5.93 8.67
CA SER A 73 11.52 -6.50 8.48
C SER A 73 12.37 -6.39 9.74
N ASN A 74 12.93 -7.53 10.16
CA ASN A 74 13.76 -7.62 11.35
C ASN A 74 15.26 -7.42 11.05
N SER A 75 15.65 -7.38 9.77
CA SER A 75 17.04 -7.23 9.38
C SER A 75 17.17 -6.54 8.03
N SER A 76 18.35 -5.95 7.79
CA SER A 76 18.61 -5.30 6.50
C SER A 76 18.60 -6.29 5.34
N THR A 77 18.98 -7.55 5.57
CA THR A 77 18.93 -8.59 4.53
C THR A 77 17.48 -8.88 4.11
N ASN A 78 16.60 -9.08 5.09
CA ASN A 78 15.17 -9.32 4.80
C ASN A 78 14.51 -8.11 4.19
N SER A 79 14.95 -6.88 4.52
CA SER A 79 14.33 -5.68 4.01
C SER A 79 14.53 -5.51 2.50
N VAL A 80 15.69 -5.88 1.96
CA VAL A 80 15.90 -5.87 0.51
C VAL A 80 14.88 -6.79 -0.17
N LYS A 81 14.74 -8.01 0.36
CA LYS A 81 13.81 -8.99 -0.21
C LYS A 81 12.37 -8.49 -0.17
N ARG A 82 11.93 -7.92 0.95
CA ARG A 82 10.55 -7.48 1.12
C ARG A 82 10.25 -6.18 0.39
N LEU A 83 11.17 -5.23 0.42
CA LEU A 83 10.95 -3.92 -0.20
C LEU A 83 11.30 -3.92 -1.69
N ASN A 84 12.56 -4.25 -2.02
CA ASN A 84 13.04 -4.07 -3.38
C ASN A 84 12.68 -5.22 -4.31
N ASN A 85 12.66 -6.46 -3.79
CA ASN A 85 12.38 -7.65 -4.61
C ASN A 85 10.90 -8.05 -4.59
N ASP A 86 10.07 -7.44 -3.74
CA ASP A 86 8.64 -7.72 -3.71
C ASP A 86 7.79 -6.46 -3.89
N ALA A 87 7.78 -5.55 -2.92
CA ALA A 87 6.89 -4.38 -3.00
C ALA A 87 7.18 -3.50 -4.22
N ALA A 88 8.45 -3.20 -4.49
CA ALA A 88 8.81 -2.36 -5.64
C ALA A 88 8.56 -3.06 -6.97
N VAL A 89 8.71 -4.39 -7.03
CA VAL A 89 8.35 -5.15 -8.24
C VAL A 89 6.85 -5.08 -8.50
N LYS A 90 6.03 -5.23 -7.46
CA LYS A 90 4.57 -5.07 -7.60
C LYS A 90 4.22 -3.68 -8.10
N ALA A 91 4.87 -2.65 -7.58
CA ALA A 91 4.63 -1.27 -8.02
C ALA A 91 4.89 -1.13 -9.53
N GLU A 92 5.99 -1.68 -10.01
CA GLU A 92 6.33 -1.64 -11.42
C GLU A 92 5.29 -2.35 -12.29
N VAL A 93 4.78 -3.51 -11.84
CA VAL A 93 3.74 -4.24 -12.54
C VAL A 93 2.45 -3.41 -12.59
N TRP A 94 2.06 -2.79 -11.49
CA TRP A 94 0.86 -1.95 -11.46
C TRP A 94 0.98 -0.74 -12.37
N PHE A 95 2.15 -0.08 -12.41
CA PHE A 95 2.36 1.04 -13.32
C PHE A 95 2.27 0.59 -14.78
N ARG A 96 2.84 -0.58 -15.10
CA ARG A 96 2.77 -1.13 -16.46
C ARG A 96 1.32 -1.40 -16.86
N ASP A 97 0.52 -1.97 -15.95
CA ASP A 97 -0.84 -2.41 -16.26
C ASP A 97 -1.86 -1.27 -16.22
N PHE A 98 -1.66 -0.28 -15.35
CA PHE A 98 -2.66 0.78 -15.11
C PHE A 98 -2.17 2.19 -15.40
N GLY A 99 -0.90 2.35 -15.73
CA GLY A 99 -0.31 3.66 -15.96
C GLY A 99 0.14 4.34 -14.66
N THR A 100 0.86 5.44 -14.79
CA THR A 100 1.49 6.12 -13.65
C THR A 100 0.63 7.23 -13.05
N ARG A 101 -0.48 7.59 -13.70
CA ARG A 101 -1.33 8.71 -13.26
C ARG A 101 -2.46 8.28 -12.33
N GLN A 102 -2.95 7.05 -12.49
CA GLN A 102 -4.15 6.59 -11.79
C GLN A 102 -3.86 5.72 -10.57
N ILE A 103 -2.67 5.16 -10.50
CA ILE A 103 -2.28 4.23 -9.44
C ILE A 103 -1.17 4.83 -8.59
N VAL A 104 -1.29 4.67 -7.26
CA VAL A 104 -0.25 5.13 -6.31
C VAL A 104 0.14 3.93 -5.45
N PRO A 105 1.25 3.25 -5.80
CA PRO A 105 1.76 2.17 -4.94
C PRO A 105 2.41 2.74 -3.69
N VAL A 106 2.10 2.16 -2.54
CA VAL A 106 2.60 2.59 -1.24
C VAL A 106 3.17 1.39 -0.49
N ALA A 107 4.37 1.53 0.05
CA ALA A 107 4.91 0.57 1.00
C ALA A 107 4.79 1.14 2.41
N LEU A 108 4.09 0.43 3.27
CA LEU A 108 3.95 0.80 4.68
C LEU A 108 4.90 -0.09 5.47
N LEU A 109 5.93 0.52 6.04
CA LEU A 109 7.09 -0.18 6.55
C LEU A 109 7.22 -0.10 8.07
N SER A 110 7.68 -1.20 8.67
CA SER A 110 8.23 -1.20 10.02
C SER A 110 9.48 -2.08 10.04
N GLY A 111 10.44 -1.72 10.90
CA GLY A 111 11.66 -2.49 11.04
C GLY A 111 12.88 -1.77 10.49
N VAL A 112 13.86 -2.55 10.03
CA VAL A 112 15.19 -2.08 9.65
C VAL A 112 15.35 -2.06 8.13
N TYR A 113 15.69 -0.90 7.58
CA TYR A 113 15.90 -0.72 6.14
C TYR A 113 17.13 0.16 5.90
N LYS A 114 17.92 -0.18 4.88
CA LYS A 114 19.06 0.65 4.48
C LYS A 114 18.58 1.80 3.60
N ILE A 115 19.18 2.97 3.78
CA ILE A 115 18.79 4.19 3.07
C ILE A 115 18.83 3.99 1.56
N HIS A 116 19.87 3.38 1.02
CA HIS A 116 19.98 3.20 -0.44
C HIS A 116 18.89 2.29 -0.99
N ASN A 117 18.38 1.36 -0.21
CA ASN A 117 17.27 0.49 -0.62
C ASN A 117 15.95 1.27 -0.61
N LEU A 118 15.77 2.18 0.36
CA LEU A 118 14.61 3.07 0.39
C LEU A 118 14.59 4.00 -0.81
N GLU A 119 15.74 4.61 -1.10
CA GLU A 119 15.88 5.51 -2.26
C GLU A 119 15.62 4.77 -3.57
N SER A 120 16.16 3.56 -3.71
CA SER A 120 15.93 2.74 -4.90
C SER A 120 14.44 2.45 -5.10
N ALA A 121 13.74 2.08 -4.04
CA ALA A 121 12.31 1.80 -4.10
C ALA A 121 11.52 3.05 -4.50
N GLN A 122 11.87 4.20 -3.92
CA GLN A 122 11.21 5.47 -4.27
C GLN A 122 11.46 5.85 -5.73
N ASN A 123 12.67 5.63 -6.23
CA ASN A 123 13.00 5.91 -7.63
C ASN A 123 12.22 5.02 -8.61
N ARG A 124 11.74 3.87 -8.13
CA ARG A 124 10.89 2.96 -8.91
C ARG A 124 9.40 3.33 -8.78
N GLY A 125 9.08 4.43 -8.12
CA GLY A 125 7.74 4.97 -8.02
C GLY A 125 6.96 4.59 -6.76
N LEU A 126 7.59 3.89 -5.82
CA LEU A 126 6.94 3.45 -4.58
C LEU A 126 6.97 4.59 -3.55
N ALA A 127 5.81 4.99 -3.06
CA ALA A 127 5.73 5.91 -1.92
C ALA A 127 5.98 5.12 -0.63
N ILE A 128 6.68 5.72 0.32
CA ILE A 128 7.02 5.05 1.56
C ILE A 128 6.36 5.77 2.74
N VAL A 129 5.68 5.00 3.57
CA VAL A 129 5.06 5.47 4.80
C VAL A 129 5.52 4.55 5.94
N TRP A 130 5.79 5.13 7.10
CA TRP A 130 6.23 4.35 8.26
C TRP A 130 5.05 3.98 9.15
N ALA A 131 5.02 2.73 9.59
CA ALA A 131 3.94 2.20 10.41
C ALA A 131 3.79 2.96 11.74
N HIS A 132 4.89 3.52 12.27
CA HIS A 132 4.84 4.30 13.52
C HIS A 132 4.32 5.72 13.31
N ASP A 133 4.06 6.13 12.08
CA ASP A 133 3.55 7.47 11.77
C ASP A 133 2.43 7.39 10.72
N LEU A 134 1.35 6.70 11.07
CA LEU A 134 0.18 6.58 10.19
C LEU A 134 -0.56 7.90 10.03
N ASN A 135 -0.31 8.87 10.92
CA ASN A 135 -0.87 10.19 10.76
C ASN A 135 -0.40 10.85 9.46
N GLU A 136 0.82 10.58 9.02
CA GLU A 136 1.33 11.07 7.74
C GLU A 136 0.54 10.47 6.58
N LEU A 137 0.18 9.19 6.64
CA LEU A 137 -0.67 8.56 5.64
C LEU A 137 -2.05 9.24 5.60
N VAL A 138 -2.65 9.47 6.75
CA VAL A 138 -3.97 10.12 6.86
C VAL A 138 -3.93 11.54 6.29
N GLN A 139 -2.88 12.30 6.61
CA GLN A 139 -2.69 13.66 6.09
C GLN A 139 -2.59 13.66 4.57
N TRP A 140 -1.80 12.75 4.02
CA TRP A 140 -1.66 12.64 2.57
C TRP A 140 -3.00 12.30 1.91
N ILE A 141 -3.74 11.36 2.48
CA ILE A 141 -5.04 10.97 1.94
C ILE A 141 -6.01 12.17 1.95
N ARG A 142 -6.03 12.94 3.02
CA ARG A 142 -6.88 14.13 3.11
C ARG A 142 -6.55 15.17 2.05
N GLN A 143 -5.27 15.28 1.67
CA GLN A 143 -4.87 16.21 0.62
C GLN A 143 -5.40 15.81 -0.76
N THR A 144 -5.88 14.59 -0.93
CA THR A 144 -6.51 14.17 -2.19
C THR A 144 -7.94 14.70 -2.33
N LYS A 145 -8.51 15.27 -1.28
CA LYS A 145 -9.78 16.02 -1.36
C LYS A 145 -9.50 17.39 -1.93
N THR A 146 -9.96 17.64 -3.11
CA THR A 146 -9.77 18.94 -3.76
C THR A 146 -11.10 19.58 -4.12
#